data_a79d1c7e8ec86e9e2512401f47709a5c
#
_entry.id   a79d1c7e8ec86e9e2512401f47709a5c
#
_cell.length_a   1.000
_cell.length_b   1.000
_cell.length_c   1.000
_cell.angle_alpha   90.00
_cell.angle_beta   90.00
_cell.angle_gamma   90.00
#
_symmetry.space_group_name_H-M   'P 1'
#
loop_
_entity.id
_entity.type
_entity.pdbx_description
1 polymer ?
#
loop_
_entity_poly.entity_id
_entity_poly.type
_entity_poly.pdbx_seq_one_letter_code
_entity_poly.pdbx_strand_id
1 'polypeptide(L)'
;MKNNANNNGDIVIYQSEDGNTKINVNLQDETVWLSQQQLAELYQSSRTNIVEHIRNIYEEGELSEVSTCRNFRQVRREGKRDVCREIPFYNLDMIISLGYRIKSSIATRFRIWATQRLKEYMIKGFTMDDERLKGNAGGNYWKELIE
;
A
#
# COMPACT_ATOMS: atom_id res chain seq x y z
N MET A 1 -9.42 -17.30 -17.97
CA MET A 1 -9.03 -15.94 -18.38
C MET A 1 -7.57 -15.91 -18.71
N LYS A 2 -7.28 -15.54 -19.91
CA LYS A 2 -5.88 -15.37 -20.32
C LYS A 2 -5.38 -14.07 -19.72
N ASN A 3 -4.49 -14.16 -18.77
CA ASN A 3 -3.71 -13.04 -18.34
C ASN A 3 -2.77 -12.67 -19.47
N ASN A 4 -3.09 -11.63 -20.19
CA ASN A 4 -2.09 -10.98 -21.00
C ASN A 4 -1.10 -10.35 -20.04
N ALA A 5 -0.07 -11.08 -19.74
CA ALA A 5 1.11 -10.56 -19.08
C ALA A 5 1.71 -9.51 -20.02
N ASN A 6 1.17 -8.33 -19.99
CA ASN A 6 1.86 -7.20 -20.56
C ASN A 6 2.93 -6.77 -19.56
N ASN A 7 4.09 -6.55 -20.06
CA ASN A 7 5.38 -6.30 -19.45
C ASN A 7 5.46 -5.25 -18.33
N ASN A 8 4.34 -4.78 -17.79
CA ASN A 8 4.29 -3.70 -16.83
C ASN A 8 3.70 -4.10 -15.48
N GLY A 9 3.78 -5.37 -15.13
CA GLY A 9 3.26 -5.89 -13.86
C GLY A 9 1.87 -6.50 -13.99
N ASP A 10 1.58 -7.40 -13.10
CA ASP A 10 0.30 -8.10 -13.05
C ASP A 10 -0.78 -7.20 -12.46
N ILE A 11 -1.99 -7.30 -12.98
CA ILE A 11 -3.15 -6.63 -12.42
C ILE A 11 -3.85 -7.60 -11.48
N VAL A 12 -3.97 -7.21 -10.22
CA VAL A 12 -4.69 -7.97 -9.20
C VAL A 12 -5.93 -7.20 -8.81
N ILE A 13 -7.05 -7.89 -8.68
CA ILE A 13 -8.30 -7.29 -8.23
C ILE A 13 -8.37 -7.43 -6.71
N TYR A 14 -8.35 -6.30 -6.02
CA TYR A 14 -8.67 -6.26 -4.61
C TYR A 14 -10.19 -6.17 -4.42
N GLN A 15 -10.71 -6.98 -3.52
CA GLN A 15 -12.12 -6.95 -3.17
C GLN A 15 -12.25 -6.90 -1.65
N SER A 16 -13.07 -5.96 -1.14
CA SER A 16 -13.36 -5.87 0.27
C SER A 16 -14.23 -7.05 0.74
N GLU A 17 -14.23 -7.31 2.05
CA GLU A 17 -14.98 -8.44 2.64
C GLU A 17 -16.48 -8.39 2.33
N ASP A 18 -17.05 -7.20 2.24
CA ASP A 18 -18.47 -7.00 1.92
C ASP A 18 -18.76 -7.06 0.40
N GLY A 19 -17.74 -7.18 -0.43
CA GLY A 19 -17.86 -7.21 -1.88
C GLY A 19 -18.18 -5.89 -2.55
N ASN A 20 -18.31 -4.80 -1.79
CA ASN A 20 -18.72 -3.49 -2.33
C ASN A 20 -17.59 -2.73 -2.99
N THR A 21 -16.35 -3.02 -2.63
CA THR A 21 -15.18 -2.34 -3.18
C THR A 21 -14.34 -3.33 -3.98
N LYS A 22 -14.18 -3.05 -5.26
CA LYS A 22 -13.30 -3.80 -6.17
C LYS A 22 -12.33 -2.83 -6.81
N ILE A 23 -11.05 -3.08 -6.68
CA ILE A 23 -10.00 -2.22 -7.21
C ILE A 23 -9.02 -3.06 -7.99
N ASN A 24 -8.74 -2.64 -9.22
CA ASN A 24 -7.66 -3.21 -10.01
C ASN A 24 -6.33 -2.67 -9.48
N VAL A 25 -5.47 -3.58 -9.11
CA VAL A 25 -4.19 -3.23 -8.48
C VAL A 25 -3.07 -3.57 -9.45
N ASN A 26 -2.24 -2.59 -9.76
CA ASN A 26 -1.04 -2.80 -10.55
C ASN A 26 0.10 -3.28 -9.66
N LEU A 27 0.66 -4.45 -10.02
CA LEU A 27 1.87 -4.96 -9.39
C LEU A 27 3.07 -4.69 -10.30
N GLN A 28 4.00 -3.91 -9.82
CA GLN A 28 5.25 -3.63 -10.52
C GLN A 28 6.37 -3.47 -9.49
N ASP A 29 7.54 -4.03 -9.77
CA ASP A 29 8.68 -4.00 -8.87
C ASP A 29 8.37 -4.60 -7.48
N GLU A 30 7.56 -5.67 -7.45
CA GLU A 30 7.12 -6.36 -6.23
C GLU A 30 6.33 -5.48 -5.26
N THR A 31 5.74 -4.39 -5.75
CA THR A 31 4.89 -3.52 -4.96
C THR A 31 3.58 -3.21 -5.69
N VAL A 32 2.63 -2.71 -4.97
CA VAL A 32 1.32 -2.33 -5.46
C VAL A 32 1.34 -0.82 -5.74
N TRP A 33 0.74 -0.41 -6.86
CA TRP A 33 0.64 0.98 -7.27
C TRP A 33 -0.83 1.36 -7.45
N LEU A 34 -1.29 2.39 -6.75
CA LEU A 34 -2.64 2.90 -6.84
C LEU A 34 -2.65 4.40 -7.12
N SER A 35 -3.58 4.83 -7.97
CA SER A 35 -3.84 6.24 -8.23
C SER A 35 -4.58 6.91 -7.07
N GLN A 36 -4.65 8.23 -7.09
CA GLN A 36 -5.43 8.98 -6.08
C GLN A 36 -6.89 8.56 -6.06
N GLN A 37 -7.48 8.34 -7.22
CA GLN A 37 -8.87 7.89 -7.32
C GLN A 37 -9.05 6.48 -6.74
N GLN A 38 -8.14 5.58 -7.05
CA GLN A 38 -8.17 4.22 -6.50
C GLN A 38 -8.00 4.21 -4.99
N LEU A 39 -7.13 5.07 -4.46
CA LEU A 39 -6.97 5.24 -3.01
C LEU A 39 -8.24 5.77 -2.35
N ALA A 40 -8.90 6.72 -2.99
CA ALA A 40 -10.18 7.23 -2.52
C ALA A 40 -11.25 6.14 -2.47
N GLU A 41 -11.31 5.29 -3.50
CA GLU A 41 -12.23 4.16 -3.55
C GLU A 41 -11.88 3.10 -2.49
N LEU A 42 -10.61 2.78 -2.34
CA LEU A 42 -10.13 1.80 -1.37
C LEU A 42 -10.56 2.16 0.07
N TYR A 43 -10.35 3.40 0.46
CA TYR A 43 -10.62 3.87 1.81
C TYR A 43 -11.99 4.52 1.96
N GLN A 44 -12.79 4.55 0.91
CA GLN A 44 -14.12 5.20 0.90
C GLN A 44 -14.03 6.64 1.40
N SER A 45 -13.07 7.36 0.86
CA SER A 45 -12.80 8.75 1.18
C SER A 45 -12.86 9.60 -0.09
N SER A 46 -12.91 10.92 0.05
CA SER A 46 -12.85 11.80 -1.10
C SER A 46 -11.43 11.89 -1.66
N ARG A 47 -11.31 12.11 -2.96
CA ARG A 47 -10.03 12.34 -3.59
C ARG A 47 -9.30 13.53 -2.97
N THR A 48 -10.02 14.60 -2.66
CA THR A 48 -9.47 15.79 -2.01
C THR A 48 -8.83 15.44 -0.66
N ASN A 49 -9.51 14.62 0.13
CA ASN A 49 -8.99 14.16 1.42
C ASN A 49 -7.72 13.31 1.27
N ILE A 50 -7.71 12.42 0.28
CA ILE A 50 -6.53 11.61 -0.04
C ILE A 50 -5.34 12.51 -0.40
N VAL A 51 -5.53 13.46 -1.30
CA VAL A 51 -4.48 14.38 -1.74
C VAL A 51 -3.93 15.19 -0.57
N GLU A 52 -4.79 15.65 0.30
CA GLU A 52 -4.38 16.41 1.49
C GLU A 52 -3.54 15.56 2.45
N HIS A 53 -3.95 14.33 2.70
CA HIS A 53 -3.17 13.41 3.53
C HIS A 53 -1.81 13.07 2.90
N ILE A 54 -1.77 12.85 1.60
CA ILE A 54 -0.50 12.59 0.89
C ILE A 54 0.45 13.77 1.04
N ARG A 55 -0.05 14.98 0.85
CA ARG A 55 0.75 16.19 1.02
C ARG A 55 1.31 16.28 2.44
N ASN A 56 0.49 16.03 3.44
CA ASN A 56 0.92 16.08 4.85
C ASN A 56 1.97 15.01 5.16
N ILE A 57 1.82 13.82 4.61
CA ILE A 57 2.81 12.73 4.78
C ILE A 57 4.18 13.17 4.25
N TYR A 58 4.23 13.79 3.09
CA TYR A 58 5.47 14.28 2.51
C TYR A 58 6.04 15.48 3.27
N GLU A 59 5.20 16.43 3.66
CA GLU A 59 5.62 17.61 4.43
C GLU A 59 6.18 17.25 5.80
N GLU A 60 5.60 16.26 6.46
CA GLU A 60 6.07 15.76 7.75
C GLU A 60 7.33 14.88 7.64
N GLY A 61 7.74 14.54 6.44
CA GLY A 61 8.90 13.70 6.21
C GLY A 61 8.71 12.22 6.53
N GLU A 62 7.46 11.77 6.68
CA GLU A 62 7.16 10.34 6.94
C GLU A 62 7.58 9.46 5.77
N LEU A 63 7.30 9.92 4.54
CA LEU A 63 7.70 9.24 3.32
C LEU A 63 8.31 10.23 2.34
N SER A 64 9.15 9.71 1.44
CA SER A 64 9.74 10.47 0.34
C SER A 64 8.91 10.30 -0.93
N GLU A 65 8.63 11.41 -1.62
CA GLU A 65 7.91 11.38 -2.89
C GLU A 65 8.66 10.58 -3.95
N VAL A 66 9.98 10.74 -4.01
CA VAL A 66 10.83 10.04 -5.00
C VAL A 66 10.69 8.52 -4.90
N SER A 67 10.59 7.99 -3.69
CA SER A 67 10.52 6.53 -3.48
C SER A 67 9.10 5.97 -3.49
N THR A 68 8.07 6.80 -3.36
CA THR A 68 6.69 6.34 -3.14
C THR A 68 5.72 6.74 -4.24
N CYS A 69 6.12 7.61 -5.15
CA CYS A 69 5.27 8.10 -6.23
C CYS A 69 5.94 7.92 -7.58
N ARG A 70 5.19 7.43 -8.54
CA ARG A 70 5.59 7.33 -9.94
C ARG A 70 4.47 7.82 -10.84
N ASN A 71 4.84 8.48 -11.92
CA ASN A 71 3.89 8.87 -12.97
C ASN A 71 3.81 7.77 -14.01
N PHE A 72 2.60 7.33 -14.30
CA PHE A 72 2.31 6.38 -15.37
C PHE A 72 1.52 7.08 -16.46
N ARG A 73 1.84 6.75 -17.71
CA ARG A 73 1.08 7.23 -18.85
C ARG A 73 -0.22 6.47 -18.98
N GLN A 74 -1.32 7.21 -19.08
CA GLN A 74 -2.62 6.64 -19.40
C GLN A 74 -3.20 7.35 -20.62
N VAL A 75 -3.68 6.55 -21.57
CA VAL A 75 -4.44 7.05 -22.70
C VAL A 75 -5.91 7.06 -22.29
N ARG A 76 -6.50 8.26 -22.28
CA ARG A 76 -7.93 8.45 -21.98
C ARG A 76 -8.61 9.05 -23.18
N ARG A 77 -9.82 8.58 -23.43
CA ARG A 77 -10.67 9.20 -24.43
C ARG A 77 -11.41 10.37 -23.81
N GLU A 78 -11.07 11.56 -24.26
CA GLU A 78 -11.76 12.79 -23.89
C GLU A 78 -12.50 13.32 -25.13
N GLY A 79 -13.84 13.15 -25.14
CA GLY A 79 -14.64 13.47 -26.31
C GLY A 79 -14.33 12.53 -27.49
N LYS A 80 -13.88 13.12 -28.62
CA LYS A 80 -13.47 12.36 -29.82
C LYS A 80 -11.96 12.15 -29.93
N ARG A 81 -11.20 12.52 -28.91
CA ARG A 81 -9.73 12.50 -28.94
C ARG A 81 -9.20 11.56 -27.88
N ASP A 82 -8.16 10.82 -28.24
CA ASP A 82 -7.35 10.09 -27.28
C ASP A 82 -6.30 11.03 -26.71
N VAL A 83 -6.34 11.24 -25.41
CA VAL A 83 -5.40 12.11 -24.69
C VAL A 83 -4.51 11.25 -23.82
N CYS A 84 -3.20 11.43 -23.99
CA CYS A 84 -2.19 10.81 -23.16
C CYS A 84 -1.92 11.72 -21.96
N ARG A 85 -2.15 11.20 -20.75
CA ARG A 85 -1.88 11.94 -19.50
C ARG A 85 -0.96 11.14 -18.61
N GLU A 86 -0.10 11.85 -17.91
CA GLU A 86 0.69 11.28 -16.84
C GLU A 86 -0.10 11.40 -15.53
N ILE A 87 -0.31 10.27 -14.89
CA ILE A 87 -1.09 10.17 -13.66
C ILE A 87 -0.18 9.65 -12.55
N PRO A 88 -0.14 10.32 -11.37
CA PRO A 88 0.64 9.84 -10.25
C PRO A 88 0.02 8.58 -9.64
N PHE A 89 0.87 7.60 -9.39
CA PHE A 89 0.54 6.38 -8.67
C PHE A 89 1.44 6.27 -7.44
N TYR A 90 0.90 5.71 -6.41
CA TYR A 90 1.56 5.59 -5.11
C TYR A 90 1.73 4.13 -4.72
N ASN A 91 2.84 3.83 -4.09
CA ASN A 91 3.20 2.46 -3.74
C ASN A 91 2.57 1.99 -2.42
N LEU A 92 2.90 0.77 -2.03
CA LEU A 92 2.36 0.15 -0.81
C LEU A 92 2.68 0.95 0.45
N ASP A 93 3.85 1.57 0.56
CA ASP A 93 4.21 2.38 1.72
C ASP A 93 3.23 3.54 1.92
N MET A 94 2.86 4.22 0.83
CA MET A 94 1.86 5.28 0.88
C MET A 94 0.48 4.74 1.22
N ILE A 95 0.10 3.60 0.65
CA ILE A 95 -1.19 2.95 0.93
C ILE A 95 -1.33 2.66 2.42
N ILE A 96 -0.29 2.11 3.03
CA ILE A 96 -0.27 1.81 4.46
C ILE A 96 -0.34 3.08 5.30
N SER A 97 0.47 4.09 4.99
CA SER A 97 0.46 5.37 5.72
C SER A 97 -0.90 6.05 5.69
N LEU A 98 -1.57 6.02 4.55
CA LEU A 98 -2.93 6.55 4.40
C LEU A 98 -3.93 5.79 5.28
N GLY A 99 -3.79 4.48 5.37
CA GLY A 99 -4.66 3.65 6.21
C GLY A 99 -4.60 4.01 7.69
N TYR A 100 -3.48 4.55 8.16
CA TYR A 100 -3.33 5.03 9.53
C TYR A 100 -3.83 6.45 9.76
N ARG A 101 -4.03 7.23 8.72
CA ARG A 101 -4.46 8.64 8.81
C ARG A 101 -5.93 8.87 8.53
N ILE A 102 -6.51 8.09 7.65
CA ILE A 102 -7.88 8.29 7.17
C ILE A 102 -8.87 7.84 8.23
N LYS A 103 -9.92 8.65 8.43
CA LYS A 103 -11.02 8.34 9.34
C LYS A 103 -12.18 7.76 8.53
N SER A 104 -12.21 6.44 8.39
CA SER A 104 -13.32 5.72 7.76
C SER A 104 -13.42 4.33 8.37
N SER A 105 -14.56 3.69 8.19
CA SER A 105 -14.74 2.31 8.67
C SER A 105 -13.80 1.33 7.97
N ILE A 106 -13.54 1.56 6.69
CA ILE A 106 -12.60 0.74 5.92
C ILE A 106 -11.17 0.91 6.45
N ALA A 107 -10.74 2.15 6.70
CA ALA A 107 -9.42 2.39 7.27
C ALA A 107 -9.28 1.79 8.67
N THR A 108 -10.32 1.83 9.48
CA THR A 108 -10.35 1.17 10.79
C THR A 108 -10.17 -0.33 10.66
N ARG A 109 -10.89 -0.97 9.74
CA ARG A 109 -10.73 -2.40 9.47
C ARG A 109 -9.34 -2.73 8.97
N PHE A 110 -8.78 -1.88 8.12
CA PHE A 110 -7.40 -2.02 7.65
C PHE A 110 -6.42 -2.01 8.83
N ARG A 111 -6.56 -1.05 9.76
CA ARG A 111 -5.68 -0.98 10.93
C ARG A 111 -5.81 -2.19 11.84
N ILE A 112 -7.01 -2.70 12.04
CA ILE A 112 -7.24 -3.93 12.83
C ILE A 112 -6.54 -5.10 12.16
N TRP A 113 -6.77 -5.28 10.88
CA TRP A 113 -6.14 -6.35 10.09
C TRP A 113 -4.61 -6.24 10.12
N ALA A 114 -4.08 -5.05 9.86
CA ALA A 114 -2.63 -4.81 9.86
C ALA A 114 -2.01 -5.09 11.23
N THR A 115 -2.66 -4.68 12.29
CA THR A 115 -2.23 -4.95 13.67
C THR A 115 -2.14 -6.44 13.94
N GLN A 116 -3.13 -7.21 13.52
CA GLN A 116 -3.12 -8.67 13.69
C GLN A 116 -1.99 -9.31 12.88
N ARG A 117 -1.78 -8.87 11.64
CA ARG A 117 -0.68 -9.39 10.81
C ARG A 117 0.68 -9.09 11.43
N LEU A 118 0.85 -7.87 11.93
CA LEU A 118 2.10 -7.49 12.61
C LEU A 118 2.33 -8.30 13.89
N LYS A 119 1.31 -8.51 14.68
CA LYS A 119 1.41 -9.35 15.88
C LYS A 119 1.82 -10.77 15.54
N GLU A 120 1.16 -11.39 14.57
CA GLU A 120 1.50 -12.74 14.12
C GLU A 120 2.92 -12.83 13.60
N TYR A 121 3.31 -11.85 12.80
CA TYR A 121 4.65 -11.79 12.24
C TYR A 121 5.71 -11.63 13.32
N MET A 122 5.49 -10.78 14.29
CA MET A 122 6.40 -10.56 15.39
C MET A 122 6.52 -11.79 16.30
N ILE A 123 5.38 -12.41 16.65
CA ILE A 123 5.36 -13.64 17.44
C ILE A 123 6.08 -14.77 16.72
N LYS A 124 5.80 -14.94 15.43
CA LYS A 124 6.47 -15.94 14.60
C LYS A 124 7.96 -15.66 14.48
N GLY A 125 8.34 -14.40 14.32
CA GLY A 125 9.73 -13.97 14.28
C GLY A 125 10.47 -14.30 15.58
N PHE A 126 9.86 -14.04 16.72
CA PHE A 126 10.40 -14.41 18.02
C PHE A 126 10.58 -15.92 18.15
N THR A 127 9.58 -16.70 17.76
CA THR A 127 9.62 -18.15 17.83
C THR A 127 10.73 -18.72 16.93
N MET A 128 10.87 -18.21 15.73
CA MET A 128 11.91 -18.65 14.80
C MET A 128 13.32 -18.24 15.25
N ASP A 129 13.47 -17.04 15.77
CA ASP A 129 14.74 -16.51 16.22
C ASP A 129 15.17 -17.04 17.60
N ASP A 130 14.25 -17.59 18.38
CA ASP A 130 14.58 -18.20 19.67
C ASP A 130 15.61 -19.32 19.53
N GLU A 131 15.49 -20.15 18.51
CA GLU A 131 16.49 -21.18 18.22
C GLU A 131 17.83 -20.61 17.77
N ARG A 132 17.82 -19.52 17.00
CA ARG A 132 19.04 -18.81 16.62
C ARG A 132 19.72 -18.18 17.82
N LEU A 133 18.93 -17.62 18.74
CA LEU A 133 19.41 -16.97 19.94
C LEU A 133 20.09 -17.96 20.90
N LYS A 134 19.58 -19.17 20.93
CA LYS A 134 20.19 -20.27 21.69
C LYS A 134 21.49 -20.76 21.07
N GLY A 135 21.74 -20.43 19.82
CA GLY A 135 22.89 -20.91 19.05
C GLY A 135 24.03 -19.91 18.80
N ASN A 136 24.26 -18.91 19.60
CA ASN A 136 25.42 -18.00 19.61
C ASN A 136 25.37 -16.69 18.82
N ALA A 137 24.48 -16.50 17.86
CA ALA A 137 24.59 -15.33 16.97
C ALA A 137 23.60 -14.20 17.29
N GLY A 138 22.73 -14.38 18.27
CA GLY A 138 21.59 -13.52 18.38
C GLY A 138 21.36 -12.77 19.68
N GLY A 139 22.31 -12.83 20.62
CA GLY A 139 22.09 -12.26 21.95
C GLY A 139 21.77 -10.76 21.95
N ASN A 140 22.33 -10.01 21.02
CA ASN A 140 22.07 -8.58 20.91
C ASN A 140 20.78 -8.26 20.18
N TYR A 141 20.40 -9.08 19.21
CA TYR A 141 19.17 -8.93 18.45
C TYR A 141 17.94 -9.02 19.34
N TRP A 142 17.93 -9.96 20.26
CA TRP A 142 16.87 -10.14 21.22
C TRP A 142 16.65 -8.91 22.11
N LYS A 143 17.75 -8.30 22.56
CA LYS A 143 17.70 -7.08 23.33
C LYS A 143 17.14 -5.89 22.53
N GLU A 144 17.51 -5.76 21.28
CA GLU A 144 17.04 -4.71 20.40
C GLU A 144 15.52 -4.80 20.17
N LEU A 145 14.96 -5.99 20.07
CA LEU A 145 13.53 -6.20 19.86
C LEU A 145 12.68 -5.90 21.09
N ILE A 146 13.23 -6.04 22.28
CA ILE A 146 12.51 -5.84 23.54
C ILE A 146 12.61 -4.39 24.00
N GLU A 147 13.65 -3.70 23.65
CA GLU A 147 13.79 -2.27 23.93
C GLU A 147 12.95 -1.45 22.95
#